data_ce9f6a0180ef093682689b6aec743681
#
_entry.id   ce9f6a0180ef093682689b6aec743681
#
_cell.length_a   1.000
_cell.length_b   1.000
_cell.length_c   1.000
_cell.angle_alpha   90.00
_cell.angle_beta   90.00
_cell.angle_gamma   90.00
#
_symmetry.space_group_name_H-M   'P 1'
#
loop_
_entity.id
_entity.type
_entity.pdbx_description
1 polymer ?
#
loop_
_entity_poly.entity_id
_entity_poly.type
_entity_poly.pdbx_seq_one_letter_code
_entity_poly.pdbx_strand_id
1 'polypeptide(L)'
;MSRSRRTLLATLTLFLAASSHAFTQPSNPSIDPTIAAQIASIPAIDNHAHPMLSPPAYATDRNFDALPVDTMEPYTDPAGMRPNLPALHDAWQAIFNFNGQPPLDSAGQAQLEAARAKIRQQQAANYSTYILDKTNIATMLANRVAMGTGVQPPRFRWVPYVDALLFPLDNSALAAATPDRKQFFPLEDKLRAQYLQQAGLQALPPTLDAYLKQLVTPILEQQKANGAVAEKFEIAYLRSFGFDDVPQAEAAHIYATLLNTPQPNDAQYKRLQDFLFRYIAAECGRLNLPVHLHTTSGGGGYFSIAGDNPLLLEPLFNDPRLRKTNFVLLHGGWPFVHEIGALLQKPNVYLDLSQQSLMIPPRTMSAWLREWLELYPEKILYATDAYPYSPSMGWEEAAYIANRNIRQSLGIALTGMLHDNEISPTRAAELAHMVLHKNAESLYKF
;
A
#
# COMPACT_ATOMS: atom_id res chain seq x y z
N MET A 1 59.14 -24.85 -77.62
CA MET A 1 59.76 -24.62 -76.33
C MET A 1 58.74 -23.97 -75.40
N SER A 2 57.99 -24.74 -74.60
CA SER A 2 56.97 -24.25 -73.76
C SER A 2 57.30 -24.65 -72.33
N ARG A 3 57.50 -23.68 -71.39
CA ARG A 3 57.72 -23.93 -69.97
C ARG A 3 56.41 -23.78 -69.25
N SER A 4 55.94 -24.92 -68.78
CA SER A 4 54.81 -25.05 -67.81
C SER A 4 55.20 -24.48 -66.46
N ARG A 5 54.43 -23.50 -65.93
CA ARG A 5 54.47 -23.06 -64.54
C ARG A 5 53.34 -23.77 -63.74
N ARG A 6 53.74 -24.62 -62.84
CA ARG A 6 52.82 -25.21 -61.84
C ARG A 6 52.61 -24.22 -60.67
N THR A 7 51.37 -23.78 -60.47
CA THR A 7 50.99 -22.97 -59.37
C THR A 7 50.54 -23.91 -58.24
N LEU A 8 51.25 -23.86 -57.10
CA LEU A 8 50.86 -24.56 -55.88
C LEU A 8 49.76 -23.72 -55.19
N LEU A 9 48.55 -24.27 -55.08
CA LEU A 9 47.51 -23.73 -54.17
C LEU A 9 47.73 -24.28 -52.75
N ALA A 10 48.14 -23.43 -51.82
CA ALA A 10 48.14 -23.78 -50.40
C ALA A 10 46.76 -23.44 -49.82
N THR A 11 46.03 -24.49 -49.46
CA THR A 11 44.73 -24.36 -48.74
C THR A 11 44.99 -24.11 -47.28
N LEU A 12 44.75 -22.90 -46.82
CA LEU A 12 44.82 -22.52 -45.39
C LEU A 12 43.48 -22.87 -44.74
N THR A 13 43.42 -23.93 -43.98
CA THR A 13 42.23 -24.32 -43.20
C THR A 13 42.24 -23.55 -41.89
N LEU A 14 41.38 -22.50 -41.80
CA LEU A 14 41.16 -21.77 -40.57
C LEU A 14 40.24 -22.59 -39.65
N PHE A 15 40.75 -23.12 -38.53
CA PHE A 15 39.94 -23.67 -37.45
C PHE A 15 39.36 -22.48 -36.64
N LEU A 16 38.08 -22.14 -36.86
CA LEU A 16 37.32 -21.32 -35.93
C LEU A 16 36.97 -22.18 -34.74
N ALA A 17 37.69 -22.02 -33.65
CA ALA A 17 37.25 -22.46 -32.33
C ALA A 17 36.09 -21.57 -31.87
N ALA A 18 34.86 -22.03 -32.08
CA ALA A 18 33.68 -21.42 -31.48
C ALA A 18 33.73 -21.66 -29.98
N SER A 19 34.23 -20.71 -29.22
CA SER A 19 34.02 -20.65 -27.76
C SER A 19 32.54 -20.48 -27.51
N SER A 20 31.81 -21.56 -27.30
CA SER A 20 30.45 -21.50 -26.76
C SER A 20 30.55 -21.01 -25.32
N HIS A 21 30.44 -19.68 -25.15
CA HIS A 21 30.09 -19.15 -23.87
C HIS A 21 28.65 -19.61 -23.58
N ALA A 22 28.53 -20.67 -22.82
CA ALA A 22 27.26 -21.04 -22.23
C ALA A 22 26.85 -19.85 -21.36
N PHE A 23 25.85 -19.11 -21.84
CA PHE A 23 25.12 -18.18 -20.97
C PHE A 23 24.48 -19.08 -19.89
N THR A 24 25.15 -19.23 -18.76
CA THR A 24 24.51 -19.73 -17.57
C THR A 24 23.37 -18.75 -17.28
N GLN A 25 22.14 -19.18 -17.50
CA GLN A 25 21.00 -18.45 -16.96
C GLN A 25 21.30 -18.23 -15.47
N PRO A 26 21.18 -17.00 -14.97
CA PRO A 26 21.36 -16.78 -13.55
C PRO A 26 20.35 -17.66 -12.83
N SER A 27 20.86 -18.62 -12.06
CA SER A 27 20.06 -19.44 -11.15
C SER A 27 19.16 -18.51 -10.35
N ASN A 28 17.91 -18.90 -10.13
CA ASN A 28 17.05 -18.20 -9.17
C ASN A 28 17.88 -18.01 -7.88
N PRO A 29 18.06 -16.78 -7.36
CA PRO A 29 18.91 -16.58 -6.20
C PRO A 29 18.37 -17.47 -5.08
N SER A 30 19.16 -18.48 -4.68
CA SER A 30 18.78 -19.37 -3.59
C SER A 30 18.81 -18.57 -2.29
N ILE A 31 17.73 -18.62 -1.52
CA ILE A 31 17.72 -18.05 -0.17
C ILE A 31 18.51 -19.00 0.73
N ASP A 32 19.39 -18.45 1.58
CA ASP A 32 20.08 -19.23 2.61
C ASP A 32 19.04 -19.95 3.49
N PRO A 33 19.16 -21.27 3.70
CA PRO A 33 18.15 -22.05 4.46
C PRO A 33 17.94 -21.55 5.89
N THR A 34 18.99 -21.02 6.54
CA THR A 34 18.90 -20.48 7.90
C THR A 34 18.09 -19.18 7.91
N ILE A 35 18.36 -18.28 6.94
CA ILE A 35 17.61 -17.05 6.76
C ILE A 35 16.13 -17.38 6.43
N ALA A 36 15.88 -18.34 5.53
CA ALA A 36 14.52 -18.75 5.19
C ALA A 36 13.74 -19.25 6.41
N ALA A 37 14.37 -20.11 7.24
CA ALA A 37 13.75 -20.64 8.45
C ALA A 37 13.47 -19.53 9.50
N GLN A 38 14.40 -18.60 9.68
CA GLN A 38 14.22 -17.45 10.56
C GLN A 38 13.04 -16.57 10.10
N ILE A 39 13.01 -16.18 8.83
CA ILE A 39 11.92 -15.38 8.26
C ILE A 39 10.58 -16.09 8.41
N ALA A 40 10.51 -17.39 8.16
CA ALA A 40 9.27 -18.17 8.28
C ALA A 40 8.73 -18.22 9.72
N SER A 41 9.63 -18.20 10.72
CA SER A 41 9.24 -18.29 12.14
C SER A 41 8.68 -17.00 12.74
N ILE A 42 8.91 -15.83 12.11
CA ILE A 42 8.50 -14.53 12.67
C ILE A 42 7.04 -14.24 12.32
N PRO A 43 6.13 -14.11 13.31
CA PRO A 43 4.78 -13.59 13.06
C PRO A 43 4.86 -12.10 12.69
N ALA A 44 4.28 -11.73 11.54
CA ALA A 44 4.37 -10.37 11.02
C ALA A 44 3.33 -9.43 11.67
N ILE A 45 3.63 -8.14 11.74
CA ILE A 45 2.65 -7.08 11.92
C ILE A 45 2.41 -6.44 10.55
N ASP A 46 1.20 -6.59 10.03
CA ASP A 46 0.79 -6.07 8.73
C ASP A 46 0.37 -4.61 8.86
N ASN A 47 1.17 -3.71 8.31
CA ASN A 47 1.00 -2.26 8.47
C ASN A 47 -0.16 -1.69 7.65
N HIS A 48 -0.61 -2.39 6.60
CA HIS A 48 -1.65 -1.89 5.69
C HIS A 48 -2.37 -3.03 4.96
N ALA A 49 -3.68 -3.11 5.17
CA ALA A 49 -4.56 -4.04 4.47
C ALA A 49 -6.04 -3.63 4.58
N HIS A 50 -6.88 -4.21 3.72
CA HIS A 50 -8.32 -3.98 3.64
C HIS A 50 -9.12 -5.26 3.95
N PRO A 51 -9.00 -5.82 5.16
CA PRO A 51 -9.67 -7.09 5.49
C PRO A 51 -11.18 -6.96 5.45
N MET A 52 -11.85 -7.98 4.91
CA MET A 52 -13.30 -8.09 4.94
C MET A 52 -13.79 -8.57 6.30
N LEU A 53 -15.00 -8.17 6.68
CA LEU A 53 -15.65 -8.67 7.90
C LEU A 53 -15.89 -10.18 7.83
N SER A 54 -15.92 -10.84 8.98
CA SER A 54 -16.32 -12.25 9.03
C SER A 54 -17.81 -12.44 8.75
N PRO A 55 -18.25 -13.64 8.29
CA PRO A 55 -19.68 -13.94 8.18
C PRO A 55 -20.46 -13.71 9.48
N PRO A 56 -21.74 -13.29 9.41
CA PRO A 56 -22.54 -13.13 8.19
C PRO A 56 -22.33 -11.82 7.43
N ALA A 57 -21.59 -10.87 7.98
CA ALA A 57 -21.41 -9.54 7.40
C ALA A 57 -20.53 -9.50 6.13
N TYR A 58 -19.74 -10.55 5.85
CA TYR A 58 -18.80 -10.62 4.73
C TYR A 58 -19.40 -10.17 3.38
N ALA A 59 -20.53 -10.76 2.99
CA ALA A 59 -21.12 -10.53 1.66
C ALA A 59 -21.70 -9.11 1.47
N THR A 60 -22.00 -8.42 2.56
CA THR A 60 -22.58 -7.07 2.55
C THR A 60 -21.61 -6.00 2.98
N ASP A 61 -20.37 -6.37 3.30
CA ASP A 61 -19.33 -5.43 3.71
C ASP A 61 -19.01 -4.47 2.56
N ARG A 62 -19.06 -3.18 2.84
CA ARG A 62 -18.70 -2.08 1.93
C ARG A 62 -17.84 -1.03 2.62
N ASN A 63 -17.42 -1.34 3.87
CA ASN A 63 -16.61 -0.44 4.69
C ASN A 63 -15.13 -0.85 4.72
N PHE A 64 -14.73 -1.78 3.86
CA PHE A 64 -13.34 -2.24 3.74
C PHE A 64 -12.43 -1.21 3.05
N ASP A 65 -13.03 -0.20 2.40
CA ASP A 65 -12.32 0.90 1.77
C ASP A 65 -13.21 2.15 1.71
N ALA A 66 -12.59 3.35 1.64
CA ALA A 66 -13.30 4.61 1.40
C ALA A 66 -13.49 4.87 -0.10
N LEU A 67 -12.49 4.52 -0.93
CA LEU A 67 -12.47 4.70 -2.39
C LEU A 67 -12.24 3.36 -3.11
N PRO A 68 -13.24 2.45 -3.15
CA PRO A 68 -13.07 1.13 -3.75
C PRO A 68 -12.64 1.19 -5.21
N VAL A 69 -11.50 0.56 -5.53
CA VAL A 69 -10.89 0.57 -6.87
C VAL A 69 -11.64 -0.23 -7.92
N ASP A 70 -12.59 -1.09 -7.52
CA ASP A 70 -13.47 -1.86 -8.41
C ASP A 70 -14.46 -0.99 -9.22
N THR A 71 -14.61 0.29 -8.85
CA THR A 71 -15.46 1.27 -9.55
C THR A 71 -14.70 2.12 -10.58
N MET A 72 -13.38 1.98 -10.65
CA MET A 72 -12.53 2.77 -11.55
C MET A 72 -12.68 2.35 -13.02
N GLU A 73 -12.29 3.25 -13.92
CA GLU A 73 -12.17 2.93 -15.33
C GLU A 73 -11.13 1.82 -15.57
N PRO A 74 -11.36 0.96 -16.58
CA PRO A 74 -10.44 -0.14 -16.87
C PRO A 74 -9.01 0.33 -17.12
N TYR A 75 -8.06 -0.42 -16.62
CA TYR A 75 -6.62 -0.22 -16.85
C TYR A 75 -5.94 -1.58 -17.10
N THR A 76 -4.65 -1.55 -17.43
CA THR A 76 -3.89 -2.78 -17.67
C THR A 76 -3.36 -3.34 -16.36
N ASP A 77 -3.91 -4.45 -15.91
CA ASP A 77 -3.44 -5.13 -14.70
C ASP A 77 -1.97 -5.53 -14.78
N PRO A 78 -1.17 -5.27 -13.73
CA PRO A 78 0.15 -5.87 -13.58
C PRO A 78 0.09 -7.40 -13.65
N ALA A 79 1.15 -8.03 -14.17
CA ALA A 79 1.16 -9.49 -14.36
C ALA A 79 0.89 -10.27 -13.06
N GLY A 80 1.33 -9.75 -11.91
CA GLY A 80 1.13 -10.35 -10.59
C GLY A 80 -0.30 -10.27 -10.05
N MET A 81 -1.19 -9.54 -10.71
CA MET A 81 -2.60 -9.39 -10.31
C MET A 81 -3.58 -10.04 -11.28
N ARG A 82 -3.07 -10.65 -12.35
CA ARG A 82 -3.92 -11.25 -13.40
C ARG A 82 -4.49 -12.62 -12.99
N PRO A 83 -5.66 -13.00 -13.54
CA PRO A 83 -6.31 -14.28 -13.21
C PRO A 83 -5.52 -15.54 -13.56
N ASN A 84 -4.48 -15.43 -14.40
CA ASN A 84 -3.60 -16.55 -14.81
C ASN A 84 -2.35 -16.66 -13.93
N LEU A 85 -2.23 -15.94 -12.83
CA LEU A 85 -1.08 -15.98 -11.93
C LEU A 85 -0.96 -17.37 -11.29
N PRO A 86 0.15 -18.11 -11.47
CA PRO A 86 0.32 -19.45 -10.87
C PRO A 86 0.22 -19.48 -9.35
N ALA A 87 0.62 -18.40 -8.67
CA ALA A 87 0.54 -18.27 -7.22
C ALA A 87 -0.87 -18.34 -6.64
N LEU A 88 -1.91 -18.12 -7.44
CA LEU A 88 -3.30 -18.32 -7.04
C LEU A 88 -3.60 -19.76 -6.67
N HIS A 89 -3.04 -20.73 -7.40
CA HIS A 89 -3.19 -22.15 -7.06
C HIS A 89 -2.72 -22.44 -5.62
N ASP A 90 -1.52 -21.96 -5.26
CA ASP A 90 -0.95 -22.17 -3.94
C ASP A 90 -1.81 -21.52 -2.84
N ALA A 91 -2.31 -20.31 -3.10
CA ALA A 91 -3.19 -19.60 -2.19
C ALA A 91 -4.53 -20.33 -1.99
N TRP A 92 -5.18 -20.76 -3.08
CA TRP A 92 -6.44 -21.52 -3.01
C TRP A 92 -6.28 -22.84 -2.28
N GLN A 93 -5.16 -23.57 -2.54
CA GLN A 93 -4.89 -24.80 -1.84
C GLN A 93 -4.66 -24.58 -0.34
N ALA A 94 -3.84 -23.61 0.02
CA ALA A 94 -3.47 -23.34 1.42
C ALA A 94 -4.63 -22.85 2.27
N ILE A 95 -5.50 -21.99 1.70
CA ILE A 95 -6.58 -21.33 2.44
C ILE A 95 -7.88 -22.13 2.35
N PHE A 96 -8.24 -22.62 1.15
CA PHE A 96 -9.56 -23.19 0.88
C PHE A 96 -9.56 -24.68 0.58
N ASN A 97 -8.39 -25.35 0.54
CA ASN A 97 -8.21 -26.75 0.10
C ASN A 97 -8.76 -26.97 -1.33
N PHE A 98 -8.61 -25.99 -2.21
CA PHE A 98 -9.06 -26.04 -3.60
C PHE A 98 -7.87 -26.19 -4.55
N ASN A 99 -7.90 -27.23 -5.41
CA ASN A 99 -6.80 -27.61 -6.32
C ASN A 99 -7.02 -27.14 -7.77
N GLY A 100 -7.80 -26.07 -8.00
CA GLY A 100 -7.99 -25.50 -9.33
C GLY A 100 -6.70 -24.91 -9.89
N GLN A 101 -6.56 -24.93 -11.21
CA GLN A 101 -5.42 -24.33 -11.90
C GLN A 101 -5.84 -22.99 -12.54
N PRO A 102 -5.11 -21.90 -12.29
CA PRO A 102 -5.40 -20.63 -12.94
C PRO A 102 -4.98 -20.62 -14.45
N PRO A 103 -5.71 -19.95 -15.36
CA PRO A 103 -6.96 -19.27 -15.07
C PRO A 103 -8.15 -20.24 -14.97
N LEU A 104 -9.13 -19.92 -14.12
CA LEU A 104 -10.33 -20.71 -13.99
C LEU A 104 -11.34 -20.34 -15.09
N ASP A 105 -12.03 -21.37 -15.63
CA ASP A 105 -13.27 -21.17 -16.37
C ASP A 105 -14.45 -20.92 -15.42
N SER A 106 -15.65 -20.71 -15.97
CA SER A 106 -16.84 -20.43 -15.18
C SER A 106 -17.19 -21.56 -14.19
N ALA A 107 -16.94 -22.84 -14.56
CA ALA A 107 -17.17 -23.97 -13.68
C ALA A 107 -16.15 -24.03 -12.54
N GLY A 108 -14.88 -23.80 -12.84
CA GLY A 108 -13.80 -23.68 -11.85
C GLY A 108 -14.01 -22.50 -10.88
N GLN A 109 -14.49 -21.36 -11.38
CA GLN A 109 -14.82 -20.22 -10.54
C GLN A 109 -15.98 -20.54 -9.57
N ALA A 110 -17.03 -21.24 -10.04
CA ALA A 110 -18.11 -21.69 -9.18
C ALA A 110 -17.64 -22.70 -8.10
N GLN A 111 -16.70 -23.57 -8.44
CA GLN A 111 -16.09 -24.51 -7.48
C GLN A 111 -15.22 -23.78 -6.44
N LEU A 112 -14.46 -22.76 -6.84
CA LEU A 112 -13.70 -21.92 -5.92
C LEU A 112 -14.63 -21.21 -4.94
N GLU A 113 -15.73 -20.61 -5.43
CA GLU A 113 -16.71 -19.96 -4.55
C GLU A 113 -17.37 -20.94 -3.58
N ALA A 114 -17.66 -22.16 -4.00
CA ALA A 114 -18.17 -23.20 -3.10
C ALA A 114 -17.14 -23.58 -2.02
N ALA A 115 -15.86 -23.68 -2.37
CA ALA A 115 -14.78 -23.94 -1.43
C ALA A 115 -14.61 -22.78 -0.41
N ARG A 116 -14.61 -21.53 -0.89
CA ARG A 116 -14.59 -20.32 -0.05
C ARG A 116 -15.79 -20.29 0.90
N ALA A 117 -17.01 -20.52 0.40
CA ALA A 117 -18.25 -20.54 1.20
C ALA A 117 -18.17 -21.60 2.30
N LYS A 118 -17.63 -22.79 2.01
CA LYS A 118 -17.42 -23.86 2.99
C LYS A 118 -16.51 -23.41 4.14
N ILE A 119 -15.36 -22.81 3.84
CA ILE A 119 -14.43 -22.32 4.87
C ILE A 119 -15.05 -21.16 5.65
N ARG A 120 -15.73 -20.21 4.98
CA ARG A 120 -16.45 -19.11 5.65
C ARG A 120 -17.49 -19.64 6.63
N GLN A 121 -18.25 -20.65 6.25
CA GLN A 121 -19.22 -21.31 7.13
C GLN A 121 -18.54 -22.01 8.31
N GLN A 122 -17.46 -22.74 8.08
CA GLN A 122 -16.72 -23.46 9.11
C GLN A 122 -16.08 -22.53 10.14
N GLN A 123 -15.53 -21.41 9.70
CA GLN A 123 -14.84 -20.46 10.55
C GLN A 123 -15.78 -19.41 11.17
N ALA A 124 -16.92 -19.15 10.54
CA ALA A 124 -17.92 -18.20 11.01
C ALA A 124 -17.30 -16.85 11.45
N ALA A 125 -17.52 -16.43 12.70
CA ALA A 125 -16.99 -15.18 13.26
C ALA A 125 -15.45 -15.14 13.34
N ASN A 126 -14.78 -16.29 13.29
CA ASN A 126 -13.32 -16.39 13.33
C ASN A 126 -12.68 -16.35 11.94
N TYR A 127 -13.45 -16.16 10.88
CA TYR A 127 -12.95 -16.27 9.50
C TYR A 127 -11.77 -15.32 9.20
N SER A 128 -11.89 -14.05 9.59
CA SER A 128 -10.82 -13.09 9.31
C SER A 128 -9.55 -13.39 10.11
N THR A 129 -9.65 -13.88 11.35
CA THR A 129 -8.50 -14.33 12.14
C THR A 129 -7.89 -15.63 11.62
N TYR A 130 -8.70 -16.54 11.07
CA TYR A 130 -8.21 -17.73 10.36
C TYR A 130 -7.28 -17.37 9.20
N ILE A 131 -7.58 -16.32 8.44
CA ILE A 131 -6.69 -15.84 7.36
C ILE A 131 -5.36 -15.35 7.92
N LEU A 132 -5.36 -14.59 9.03
CA LEU A 132 -4.12 -14.17 9.68
C LEU A 132 -3.28 -15.37 10.13
N ASP A 133 -3.91 -16.41 10.67
CA ASP A 133 -3.21 -17.63 11.10
C ASP A 133 -2.60 -18.38 9.90
N LYS A 134 -3.30 -18.44 8.76
CA LYS A 134 -2.80 -19.05 7.51
C LYS A 134 -1.62 -18.29 6.91
N THR A 135 -1.48 -17.02 7.21
CA THR A 135 -0.41 -16.16 6.67
C THR A 135 0.68 -15.82 7.69
N ASN A 136 0.62 -16.40 8.90
CA ASN A 136 1.54 -16.06 10.01
C ASN A 136 1.62 -14.54 10.26
N ILE A 137 0.45 -13.89 10.31
CA ILE A 137 0.29 -12.47 10.66
C ILE A 137 -0.26 -12.39 12.09
N ALA A 138 0.50 -11.78 13.00
CA ALA A 138 0.10 -11.61 14.40
C ALA A 138 -0.98 -10.54 14.55
N THR A 139 -0.78 -9.41 13.90
CA THR A 139 -1.68 -8.25 13.94
C THR A 139 -1.72 -7.60 12.55
N MET A 140 -2.89 -7.14 12.14
CA MET A 140 -3.11 -6.43 10.87
C MET A 140 -3.73 -5.07 11.16
N LEU A 141 -3.14 -4.02 10.60
CA LEU A 141 -3.73 -2.68 10.59
C LEU A 141 -4.78 -2.65 9.49
N ALA A 142 -6.03 -2.55 9.91
CA ALA A 142 -7.20 -2.60 9.03
C ALA A 142 -7.60 -1.20 8.58
N ASN A 143 -7.35 -0.87 7.33
CA ASN A 143 -7.84 0.35 6.70
C ASN A 143 -9.32 0.13 6.37
N ARG A 144 -10.18 0.78 7.13
CA ARG A 144 -11.63 0.60 7.04
C ARG A 144 -12.37 1.86 7.44
N VAL A 145 -13.50 2.11 6.80
CA VAL A 145 -14.44 3.15 7.24
C VAL A 145 -14.99 2.82 8.64
N ALA A 146 -15.26 1.55 8.89
CA ALA A 146 -15.71 1.06 10.20
C ALA A 146 -15.22 -0.37 10.47
N MET A 147 -14.85 -0.62 11.72
CA MET A 147 -14.58 -1.98 12.23
C MET A 147 -15.88 -2.77 12.41
N GLY A 148 -15.79 -4.09 12.49
CA GLY A 148 -16.98 -4.95 12.64
C GLY A 148 -16.66 -6.39 12.95
N THR A 149 -17.62 -7.29 12.71
CA THR A 149 -17.56 -8.70 13.08
C THR A 149 -16.29 -9.38 12.57
N GLY A 150 -15.51 -9.97 13.49
CA GLY A 150 -14.28 -10.72 13.17
C GLY A 150 -13.05 -9.84 12.87
N VAL A 151 -13.23 -8.53 12.64
CA VAL A 151 -12.15 -7.57 12.43
C VAL A 151 -12.11 -6.62 13.63
N GLN A 152 -11.50 -7.10 14.74
CA GLN A 152 -11.47 -6.44 16.05
C GLN A 152 -10.11 -6.61 16.75
N PRO A 153 -9.74 -5.72 17.67
CA PRO A 153 -8.59 -5.93 18.55
C PRO A 153 -8.68 -7.28 19.31
N PRO A 154 -7.51 -7.90 19.63
CA PRO A 154 -6.16 -7.40 19.40
C PRO A 154 -5.60 -7.72 18.02
N ARG A 155 -6.22 -8.65 17.24
CA ARG A 155 -5.70 -9.15 15.95
C ARG A 155 -5.81 -8.12 14.83
N PHE A 156 -6.77 -7.19 14.92
CA PHE A 156 -6.94 -6.09 13.96
C PHE A 156 -6.91 -4.76 14.68
N ARG A 157 -6.21 -3.78 14.10
CA ARG A 157 -6.12 -2.41 14.60
C ARG A 157 -6.68 -1.46 13.56
N TRP A 158 -7.49 -0.53 14.00
CA TRP A 158 -8.22 0.36 13.10
C TRP A 158 -7.36 1.50 12.56
N VAL A 159 -7.45 1.71 11.23
CA VAL A 159 -6.90 2.88 10.52
C VAL A 159 -8.05 3.48 9.70
N PRO A 160 -8.73 4.53 10.20
CA PRO A 160 -9.78 5.23 9.45
C PRO A 160 -9.23 6.12 8.35
N TYR A 161 -10.13 6.61 7.50
CA TYR A 161 -9.86 7.53 6.40
C TYR A 161 -10.22 8.95 6.79
N VAL A 162 -9.45 9.93 6.35
CA VAL A 162 -9.66 11.34 6.71
C VAL A 162 -9.68 12.30 5.53
N ASP A 163 -9.55 11.79 4.29
CA ASP A 163 -9.57 12.62 3.07
C ASP A 163 -10.81 13.52 2.99
N ALA A 164 -11.97 13.02 3.39
CA ALA A 164 -13.23 13.77 3.39
C ALA A 164 -13.16 15.10 4.15
N LEU A 165 -12.26 15.22 5.13
CA LEU A 165 -12.05 16.46 5.88
C LEU A 165 -11.23 17.51 5.10
N LEU A 166 -10.56 17.11 4.00
CA LEU A 166 -9.83 18.04 3.11
C LEU A 166 -10.72 18.71 2.09
N PHE A 167 -11.91 18.17 1.82
CA PHE A 167 -12.79 18.59 0.75
C PHE A 167 -14.14 19.12 1.28
N PRO A 168 -14.15 20.22 2.11
CA PRO A 168 -15.38 20.71 2.74
C PRO A 168 -16.33 21.40 1.77
N LEU A 169 -15.85 21.93 0.64
CA LEU A 169 -16.65 22.75 -0.28
C LEU A 169 -17.37 21.89 -1.34
N ASP A 170 -17.99 22.55 -2.33
CA ASP A 170 -18.57 21.85 -3.49
C ASP A 170 -17.47 21.20 -4.33
N ASN A 171 -17.55 19.87 -4.46
CA ASN A 171 -16.58 19.03 -5.16
C ASN A 171 -17.00 18.70 -6.60
N SER A 172 -18.09 19.26 -7.12
CA SER A 172 -18.64 18.90 -8.43
C SER A 172 -17.67 19.13 -9.59
N ALA A 173 -16.87 20.20 -9.55
CA ALA A 173 -15.83 20.48 -10.55
C ALA A 173 -14.69 19.46 -10.47
N LEU A 174 -14.23 19.11 -9.26
CA LEU A 174 -13.19 18.09 -9.02
C LEU A 174 -13.68 16.72 -9.47
N ALA A 175 -14.93 16.37 -9.19
CA ALA A 175 -15.56 15.14 -9.64
C ALA A 175 -15.63 15.05 -11.17
N ALA A 176 -15.92 16.14 -11.86
CA ALA A 176 -16.02 16.20 -13.32
C ALA A 176 -14.66 16.08 -14.04
N ALA A 177 -13.54 16.21 -13.31
CA ALA A 177 -12.21 16.24 -13.92
C ALA A 177 -11.78 14.92 -14.57
N THR A 178 -12.18 13.76 -14.01
CA THR A 178 -11.93 12.43 -14.60
C THR A 178 -13.07 11.46 -14.28
N PRO A 179 -13.26 10.39 -15.09
CA PRO A 179 -14.24 9.34 -14.80
C PRO A 179 -14.04 8.71 -13.40
N ASP A 180 -12.81 8.46 -12.96
CA ASP A 180 -12.50 7.88 -11.65
C ASP A 180 -12.95 8.84 -10.52
N ARG A 181 -12.60 10.12 -10.61
CA ARG A 181 -13.00 11.13 -9.63
C ARG A 181 -14.50 11.33 -9.56
N LYS A 182 -15.20 11.13 -10.67
CA LYS A 182 -16.67 11.15 -10.71
C LYS A 182 -17.29 10.09 -9.81
N GLN A 183 -16.60 8.95 -9.60
CA GLN A 183 -17.02 7.91 -8.67
C GLN A 183 -16.59 8.23 -7.23
N PHE A 184 -15.40 8.78 -7.03
CA PHE A 184 -14.80 8.95 -5.71
C PHE A 184 -15.35 10.13 -4.92
N PHE A 185 -15.51 11.30 -5.52
CA PHE A 185 -15.97 12.48 -4.77
C PHE A 185 -17.35 12.33 -4.11
N PRO A 186 -18.36 11.64 -4.72
CA PRO A 186 -19.59 11.31 -4.01
C PRO A 186 -19.39 10.44 -2.75
N LEU A 187 -18.36 9.57 -2.72
CA LEU A 187 -18.04 8.76 -1.54
C LEU A 187 -17.41 9.62 -0.46
N GLU A 188 -16.50 10.53 -0.82
CA GLU A 188 -15.93 11.52 0.09
C GLU A 188 -17.00 12.46 0.69
N ASP A 189 -17.92 12.93 -0.14
CA ASP A 189 -19.06 13.74 0.32
C ASP A 189 -19.96 12.97 1.31
N LYS A 190 -20.19 11.68 1.04
CA LYS A 190 -20.93 10.79 1.95
C LYS A 190 -20.17 10.59 3.26
N LEU A 191 -18.86 10.35 3.21
CA LEU A 191 -18.04 10.16 4.42
C LEU A 191 -18.00 11.47 5.25
N ARG A 192 -17.86 12.63 4.61
CA ARG A 192 -17.96 13.93 5.28
C ARG A 192 -19.31 14.12 5.96
N ALA A 193 -20.41 13.74 5.31
CA ALA A 193 -21.74 13.81 5.91
C ALA A 193 -21.85 12.91 7.16
N GLN A 194 -21.24 11.73 7.16
CA GLN A 194 -21.15 10.87 8.35
C GLN A 194 -20.34 11.55 9.47
N TYR A 195 -19.23 12.21 9.16
CA TYR A 195 -18.44 12.95 10.15
C TYR A 195 -19.19 14.13 10.74
N LEU A 196 -19.94 14.88 9.93
CA LEU A 196 -20.83 15.93 10.42
C LEU A 196 -21.86 15.36 11.41
N GLN A 197 -22.50 14.25 11.06
CA GLN A 197 -23.47 13.58 11.94
C GLN A 197 -22.81 13.12 13.26
N GLN A 198 -21.63 12.51 13.20
CA GLN A 198 -20.87 12.06 14.39
C GLN A 198 -20.51 13.24 15.29
N ALA A 199 -20.18 14.40 14.71
CA ALA A 199 -19.91 15.63 15.45
C ALA A 199 -21.19 16.38 15.92
N GLY A 200 -22.39 15.85 15.64
CA GLY A 200 -23.67 16.49 15.97
C GLY A 200 -24.00 17.75 15.15
N LEU A 201 -23.38 17.91 13.99
CA LEU A 201 -23.53 19.06 13.12
C LEU A 201 -24.54 18.79 12.00
N GLN A 202 -25.45 19.75 11.74
CA GLN A 202 -26.44 19.64 10.66
C GLN A 202 -25.93 20.21 9.32
N ALA A 203 -24.90 21.03 9.37
CA ALA A 203 -24.27 21.68 8.22
C ALA A 203 -22.82 22.00 8.52
N LEU A 204 -22.06 22.38 7.49
CA LEU A 204 -20.70 22.87 7.65
C LEU A 204 -20.68 24.13 8.53
N PRO A 205 -19.76 24.24 9.48
CA PRO A 205 -19.55 25.44 10.27
C PRO A 205 -19.26 26.67 9.39
N PRO A 206 -19.75 27.87 9.78
CA PRO A 206 -19.66 29.02 8.89
C PRO A 206 -18.27 29.65 8.77
N THR A 207 -17.32 29.29 9.63
CA THR A 207 -15.94 29.77 9.59
C THR A 207 -14.95 28.64 9.63
N LEU A 208 -13.75 28.84 9.09
CA LEU A 208 -12.68 27.85 9.14
C LEU A 208 -12.34 27.47 10.59
N ASP A 209 -12.25 28.43 11.50
CA ASP A 209 -11.96 28.17 12.92
C ASP A 209 -13.02 27.25 13.55
N ALA A 210 -14.30 27.49 13.26
CA ALA A 210 -15.38 26.61 13.70
C ALA A 210 -15.31 25.24 13.02
N TYR A 211 -14.98 25.15 11.73
CA TYR A 211 -14.78 23.89 11.01
C TYR A 211 -13.68 23.05 11.67
N LEU A 212 -12.55 23.65 11.98
CA LEU A 212 -11.43 22.98 12.64
C LEU A 212 -11.80 22.48 14.04
N LYS A 213 -12.43 23.35 14.87
CA LYS A 213 -12.71 23.08 16.27
C LYS A 213 -13.95 22.22 16.53
N GLN A 214 -14.94 22.28 15.65
CA GLN A 214 -16.22 21.57 15.84
C GLN A 214 -16.33 20.29 15.01
N LEU A 215 -15.51 20.13 13.96
CA LEU A 215 -15.53 18.93 13.12
C LEU A 215 -14.17 18.25 13.07
N VAL A 216 -13.12 18.88 12.53
CA VAL A 216 -11.85 18.19 12.23
C VAL A 216 -11.21 17.62 13.49
N THR A 217 -10.88 18.46 14.46
CA THR A 217 -10.24 18.02 15.72
C THR A 217 -11.10 17.02 16.49
N PRO A 218 -12.43 17.23 16.69
CA PRO A 218 -13.27 16.25 17.39
C PRO A 218 -13.37 14.90 16.69
N ILE A 219 -13.39 14.83 15.37
CA ILE A 219 -13.40 13.55 14.64
C ILE A 219 -12.11 12.80 14.88
N LEU A 220 -10.93 13.41 14.76
CA LEU A 220 -9.65 12.77 15.03
C LEU A 220 -9.52 12.30 16.48
N GLU A 221 -9.99 13.10 17.45
CA GLU A 221 -10.02 12.73 18.87
C GLU A 221 -10.96 11.55 19.13
N GLN A 222 -12.12 11.52 18.48
CA GLN A 222 -13.08 10.42 18.57
C GLN A 222 -12.53 9.13 17.94
N GLN A 223 -11.89 9.22 16.76
CA GLN A 223 -11.23 8.07 16.12
C GLN A 223 -10.15 7.51 17.03
N LYS A 224 -9.29 8.36 17.60
CA LYS A 224 -8.30 7.94 18.60
C LYS A 224 -8.92 7.27 19.82
N ALA A 225 -9.96 7.85 20.39
CA ALA A 225 -10.68 7.31 21.53
C ALA A 225 -11.34 5.96 21.23
N ASN A 226 -11.78 5.75 19.99
CA ASN A 226 -12.36 4.51 19.47
C ASN A 226 -11.33 3.47 19.04
N GLY A 227 -10.03 3.72 19.28
CA GLY A 227 -8.96 2.75 19.08
C GLY A 227 -8.25 2.85 17.72
N ALA A 228 -8.39 3.96 16.98
CA ALA A 228 -7.55 4.21 15.81
C ALA A 228 -6.07 4.28 16.21
N VAL A 229 -5.22 3.65 15.41
CA VAL A 229 -3.76 3.59 15.61
C VAL A 229 -2.98 4.45 14.61
N ALA A 230 -3.62 4.88 13.53
CA ALA A 230 -3.11 5.77 12.49
C ALA A 230 -4.30 6.40 11.75
N GLU A 231 -4.04 7.37 10.86
CA GLU A 231 -5.02 7.95 9.94
C GLU A 231 -4.56 7.76 8.50
N LYS A 232 -5.46 7.36 7.60
CA LYS A 232 -5.17 7.09 6.19
C LYS A 232 -5.64 8.22 5.29
N PHE A 233 -4.77 8.60 4.36
CA PHE A 233 -5.10 9.43 3.21
C PHE A 233 -4.94 8.65 1.91
N GLU A 234 -5.96 8.72 1.05
CA GLU A 234 -5.99 8.25 -0.33
C GLU A 234 -5.90 9.40 -1.33
N ILE A 235 -5.37 10.50 -0.88
CA ILE A 235 -5.32 11.80 -1.57
C ILE A 235 -4.75 11.72 -2.99
N ALA A 236 -3.86 10.76 -3.27
CA ALA A 236 -3.26 10.54 -4.60
C ALA A 236 -4.30 10.25 -5.70
N TYR A 237 -5.43 9.63 -5.36
CA TYR A 237 -6.55 9.40 -6.29
C TYR A 237 -7.35 10.66 -6.57
N LEU A 238 -7.39 11.60 -5.64
CA LEU A 238 -8.25 12.77 -5.65
C LEU A 238 -7.54 14.01 -6.21
N ARG A 239 -6.23 14.16 -5.93
CA ARG A 239 -5.39 15.25 -6.41
C ARG A 239 -3.91 14.90 -6.32
N SER A 240 -3.06 15.67 -7.00
CA SER A 240 -1.61 15.55 -6.86
C SER A 240 -1.14 15.99 -5.47
N PHE A 241 0.00 15.42 -5.03
CA PHE A 241 0.74 15.86 -3.86
C PHE A 241 1.22 17.33 -4.03
N GLY A 242 1.96 17.83 -3.09
CA GLY A 242 2.41 19.22 -3.08
C GLY A 242 1.46 20.08 -2.25
N PHE A 243 1.70 20.06 -0.93
CA PHE A 243 0.93 20.79 0.06
C PHE A 243 1.71 22.05 0.47
N ASP A 244 1.34 23.19 -0.10
CA ASP A 244 1.95 24.48 0.20
C ASP A 244 1.73 24.88 1.66
N ASP A 245 2.63 25.73 2.19
CA ASP A 245 2.44 26.35 3.50
C ASP A 245 1.55 27.59 3.36
N VAL A 246 0.25 27.38 3.59
CA VAL A 246 -0.78 28.42 3.45
C VAL A 246 -1.04 29.05 4.83
N PRO A 247 -0.96 30.40 4.97
CA PRO A 247 -1.29 31.05 6.21
C PRO A 247 -2.76 30.84 6.61
N GLN A 248 -3.03 30.65 7.90
CA GLN A 248 -4.39 30.43 8.40
C GLN A 248 -5.36 31.56 8.02
N ALA A 249 -4.91 32.82 8.03
CA ALA A 249 -5.75 33.96 7.65
C ALA A 249 -6.18 33.86 6.17
N GLU A 250 -5.31 33.43 5.28
CA GLU A 250 -5.62 33.21 3.87
C GLU A 250 -6.61 32.04 3.71
N ALA A 251 -6.34 30.91 4.35
CA ALA A 251 -7.25 29.76 4.33
C ALA A 251 -8.63 30.10 4.89
N ALA A 252 -8.69 30.91 5.95
CA ALA A 252 -9.95 31.38 6.53
C ALA A 252 -10.73 32.29 5.57
N HIS A 253 -10.04 33.20 4.86
CA HIS A 253 -10.65 34.04 3.83
C HIS A 253 -11.19 33.20 2.67
N ILE A 254 -10.42 32.22 2.19
CA ILE A 254 -10.84 31.30 1.12
C ILE A 254 -12.08 30.52 1.57
N TYR A 255 -12.05 29.91 2.76
CA TYR A 255 -13.18 29.16 3.31
C TYR A 255 -14.44 29.99 3.37
N ALA A 256 -14.38 31.20 3.96
CA ALA A 256 -15.53 32.09 4.09
C ALA A 256 -16.09 32.55 2.74
N THR A 257 -15.21 32.80 1.77
CA THR A 257 -15.60 33.28 0.43
C THR A 257 -16.24 32.17 -0.39
N LEU A 258 -15.73 30.95 -0.28
CA LEU A 258 -16.11 29.85 -1.17
C LEU A 258 -17.14 28.87 -0.55
N LEU A 259 -17.45 28.97 0.74
CA LEU A 259 -18.32 28.04 1.46
C LEU A 259 -19.68 27.77 0.76
N ASN A 260 -20.27 28.81 0.16
CA ASN A 260 -21.54 28.72 -0.54
C ASN A 260 -21.41 28.99 -2.06
N THR A 261 -20.19 28.89 -2.59
CA THR A 261 -19.92 29.13 -4.00
C THR A 261 -20.00 27.80 -4.76
N PRO A 262 -20.93 27.64 -5.72
CA PRO A 262 -20.91 26.48 -6.59
C PRO A 262 -19.61 26.45 -7.43
N GLN A 263 -19.01 25.26 -7.57
CA GLN A 263 -17.78 25.07 -8.36
C GLN A 263 -16.70 26.11 -8.01
N PRO A 264 -16.14 26.04 -6.79
CA PRO A 264 -15.13 27.01 -6.36
C PRO A 264 -13.91 26.96 -7.27
N ASN A 265 -13.18 28.09 -7.36
CA ASN A 265 -11.95 28.18 -8.14
C ASN A 265 -10.92 27.13 -7.65
N ASP A 266 -10.47 26.26 -8.53
CA ASP A 266 -9.58 25.12 -8.21
C ASP A 266 -8.29 25.55 -7.50
N ALA A 267 -7.66 26.64 -7.93
CA ALA A 267 -6.40 27.12 -7.33
C ALA A 267 -6.60 27.60 -5.89
N GLN A 268 -7.67 28.33 -5.61
CA GLN A 268 -8.01 28.77 -4.26
C GLN A 268 -8.43 27.58 -3.40
N TYR A 269 -9.25 26.67 -3.94
CA TYR A 269 -9.67 25.48 -3.21
C TYR A 269 -8.48 24.56 -2.88
N LYS A 270 -7.53 24.41 -3.81
CA LYS A 270 -6.27 23.68 -3.52
C LYS A 270 -5.54 24.28 -2.32
N ARG A 271 -5.41 25.61 -2.24
CA ARG A 271 -4.74 26.26 -1.11
C ARG A 271 -5.44 26.01 0.23
N LEU A 272 -6.79 25.98 0.24
CA LEU A 272 -7.52 25.57 1.43
C LEU A 272 -7.23 24.11 1.82
N GLN A 273 -7.22 23.19 0.85
CA GLN A 273 -6.87 21.78 1.08
C GLN A 273 -5.44 21.64 1.61
N ASP A 274 -4.49 22.42 1.09
CA ASP A 274 -3.09 22.42 1.55
C ASP A 274 -2.98 22.81 3.02
N PHE A 275 -3.71 23.84 3.44
CA PHE A 275 -3.81 24.24 4.84
C PHE A 275 -4.46 23.15 5.69
N LEU A 276 -5.59 22.59 5.25
CA LEU A 276 -6.31 21.54 5.99
C LEU A 276 -5.47 20.29 6.17
N PHE A 277 -4.73 19.85 5.15
CA PHE A 277 -3.82 18.71 5.27
C PHE A 277 -2.77 18.94 6.36
N ARG A 278 -2.09 20.11 6.34
CA ARG A 278 -1.07 20.44 7.35
C ARG A 278 -1.68 20.52 8.75
N TYR A 279 -2.89 21.04 8.88
CA TYR A 279 -3.61 21.09 10.15
C TYR A 279 -3.93 19.68 10.67
N ILE A 280 -4.51 18.83 9.83
CA ILE A 280 -4.83 17.43 10.19
C ILE A 280 -3.54 16.67 10.55
N ALA A 281 -2.49 16.80 9.75
CA ALA A 281 -1.20 16.17 10.05
C ALA A 281 -0.63 16.64 11.40
N ALA A 282 -0.73 17.92 11.75
CA ALA A 282 -0.29 18.43 13.05
C ALA A 282 -1.13 17.86 14.20
N GLU A 283 -2.46 17.78 14.04
CA GLU A 283 -3.36 17.15 15.02
C GLU A 283 -3.05 15.65 15.19
N CYS A 284 -2.79 14.93 14.10
CA CYS A 284 -2.33 13.53 14.16
C CYS A 284 -1.05 13.41 15.00
N GLY A 285 -0.07 14.32 14.80
CA GLY A 285 1.14 14.39 15.63
C GLY A 285 0.85 14.66 17.11
N ARG A 286 -0.12 15.55 17.41
CA ARG A 286 -0.59 15.82 18.78
C ARG A 286 -1.20 14.58 19.43
N LEU A 287 -1.95 13.79 18.66
CA LEU A 287 -2.66 12.59 19.12
C LEU A 287 -1.80 11.33 19.09
N ASN A 288 -0.55 11.41 18.65
CA ASN A 288 0.32 10.24 18.39
C ASN A 288 -0.35 9.22 17.44
N LEU A 289 -0.92 9.71 16.35
CA LEU A 289 -1.45 8.94 15.24
C LEU A 289 -0.52 9.12 14.05
N PRO A 290 0.21 8.10 13.59
CA PRO A 290 0.91 8.16 12.30
C PRO A 290 -0.05 8.48 11.15
N VAL A 291 0.44 9.20 10.16
CA VAL A 291 -0.28 9.54 8.93
C VAL A 291 0.16 8.57 7.83
N HIS A 292 -0.76 7.76 7.33
CA HIS A 292 -0.56 6.85 6.22
C HIS A 292 -0.90 7.57 4.90
N LEU A 293 0.03 7.54 3.94
CA LEU A 293 -0.13 8.16 2.63
C LEU A 293 0.05 7.10 1.54
N HIS A 294 -0.94 6.97 0.67
CA HIS A 294 -0.78 6.19 -0.57
C HIS A 294 0.30 6.83 -1.45
N THR A 295 1.33 6.10 -1.87
CA THR A 295 2.50 6.65 -2.62
C THR A 295 2.99 5.74 -3.74
N THR A 296 2.14 4.95 -4.35
CA THR A 296 2.49 4.15 -5.54
C THR A 296 1.59 4.55 -6.70
N SER A 297 1.97 4.16 -7.91
CA SER A 297 1.06 4.17 -9.03
C SER A 297 -0.19 3.36 -8.67
N GLY A 298 -1.29 4.06 -8.44
CA GLY A 298 -2.56 3.47 -8.05
C GLY A 298 -3.29 2.81 -9.20
N GLY A 299 -4.45 2.21 -8.91
CA GLY A 299 -5.38 1.71 -9.92
C GLY A 299 -6.06 2.83 -10.68
N GLY A 300 -6.71 2.47 -11.82
CA GLY A 300 -7.47 3.39 -12.64
C GLY A 300 -6.70 3.98 -13.81
N GLY A 301 -7.38 4.14 -14.95
CA GLY A 301 -6.80 4.63 -16.19
C GLY A 301 -6.44 6.12 -16.17
N TYR A 302 -6.91 6.85 -15.17
CA TYR A 302 -6.74 8.31 -15.03
C TYR A 302 -5.86 8.70 -13.83
N PHE A 303 -5.23 7.73 -13.16
CA PHE A 303 -4.31 8.01 -12.05
C PHE A 303 -3.10 8.84 -12.51
N SER A 304 -2.76 9.89 -11.76
CA SER A 304 -1.65 10.79 -12.10
C SER A 304 -0.33 10.34 -11.48
N ILE A 305 0.43 9.52 -12.18
CA ILE A 305 1.74 9.00 -11.70
C ILE A 305 2.69 10.14 -11.30
N ALA A 306 2.80 11.20 -12.13
CA ALA A 306 3.66 12.34 -11.79
C ALA A 306 3.16 13.13 -10.58
N GLY A 307 1.84 13.16 -10.38
CA GLY A 307 1.20 13.82 -9.23
C GLY A 307 1.39 13.07 -7.93
N ASP A 308 1.68 11.78 -7.99
CA ASP A 308 1.96 10.89 -6.87
C ASP A 308 3.46 10.77 -6.54
N ASN A 309 4.31 11.57 -7.17
CA ASN A 309 5.73 11.57 -6.86
C ASN A 309 5.98 11.94 -5.37
N PRO A 310 6.55 11.01 -4.55
CA PRO A 310 6.70 11.23 -3.12
C PRO A 310 7.63 12.39 -2.77
N LEU A 311 8.52 12.84 -3.68
CA LEU A 311 9.34 14.04 -3.47
C LEU A 311 8.50 15.32 -3.31
N LEU A 312 7.27 15.35 -3.84
CA LEU A 312 6.35 16.46 -3.64
C LEU A 312 5.91 16.61 -2.16
N LEU A 313 6.10 15.57 -1.34
CA LEU A 313 5.81 15.59 0.09
C LEU A 313 6.99 16.10 0.95
N GLU A 314 8.19 16.25 0.38
CA GLU A 314 9.37 16.65 1.16
C GLU A 314 9.18 17.96 1.95
N PRO A 315 8.50 19.00 1.44
CA PRO A 315 8.23 20.22 2.21
C PRO A 315 7.42 19.98 3.50
N LEU A 316 6.59 18.93 3.57
CA LEU A 316 5.90 18.53 4.81
C LEU A 316 6.87 17.96 5.83
N PHE A 317 7.79 17.08 5.38
CA PHE A 317 8.76 16.41 6.25
C PHE A 317 9.81 17.38 6.78
N ASN A 318 10.05 18.47 6.09
CA ASN A 318 10.95 19.56 6.49
C ASN A 318 10.25 20.61 7.37
N ASP A 319 8.94 20.56 7.57
CA ASP A 319 8.22 21.51 8.41
C ASP A 319 8.43 21.20 9.91
N PRO A 320 9.05 22.12 10.69
CA PRO A 320 9.25 21.90 12.12
C PRO A 320 7.95 21.70 12.92
N ARG A 321 6.84 22.23 12.44
CA ARG A 321 5.51 22.10 13.08
C ARG A 321 4.98 20.67 12.99
N LEU A 322 5.42 19.91 11.97
CA LEU A 322 5.04 18.52 11.73
C LEU A 322 6.07 17.50 12.27
N ARG A 323 7.07 17.95 13.03
CA ARG A 323 8.14 17.06 13.53
C ARG A 323 7.64 15.95 14.46
N LYS A 324 6.50 16.12 15.11
CA LYS A 324 5.86 15.11 15.97
C LYS A 324 4.99 14.12 15.19
N THR A 325 4.69 14.40 13.94
CA THR A 325 3.88 13.55 13.08
C THR A 325 4.76 12.54 12.38
N ASN A 326 4.53 11.25 12.59
CA ASN A 326 5.14 10.21 11.80
C ASN A 326 4.35 10.02 10.52
N PHE A 327 5.03 10.01 9.38
CA PHE A 327 4.44 9.73 8.07
C PHE A 327 4.88 8.35 7.61
N VAL A 328 3.91 7.53 7.21
CA VAL A 328 4.15 6.21 6.63
C VAL A 328 3.78 6.28 5.16
N LEU A 329 4.79 6.20 4.30
CA LEU A 329 4.62 6.16 2.86
C LEU A 329 4.27 4.74 2.46
N LEU A 330 3.01 4.51 2.10
CA LEU A 330 2.51 3.18 1.77
C LEU A 330 2.96 2.78 0.36
N HIS A 331 3.09 1.49 0.11
CA HIS A 331 3.26 0.88 -1.21
C HIS A 331 4.62 1.11 -1.87
N GLY A 332 5.66 1.50 -1.12
CA GLY A 332 7.03 1.58 -1.63
C GLY A 332 7.29 2.58 -2.75
N GLY A 333 6.31 3.42 -3.11
CA GLY A 333 6.47 4.56 -4.03
C GLY A 333 6.77 4.23 -5.49
N TRP A 334 6.50 3.00 -5.98
CA TRP A 334 6.76 2.70 -7.39
C TRP A 334 6.01 3.67 -8.33
N PRO A 335 6.67 4.25 -9.36
CA PRO A 335 8.01 3.93 -9.86
C PRO A 335 9.19 4.66 -9.18
N PHE A 336 8.96 5.50 -8.17
CA PHE A 336 9.95 6.39 -7.51
C PHE A 336 10.68 5.68 -6.35
N VAL A 337 11.08 4.43 -6.55
CA VAL A 337 11.60 3.56 -5.47
C VAL A 337 12.93 4.00 -4.87
N HIS A 338 13.78 4.69 -5.64
CA HIS A 338 15.04 5.26 -5.15
C HIS A 338 14.80 6.59 -4.43
N GLU A 339 13.96 7.44 -5.01
CA GLU A 339 13.59 8.74 -4.46
C GLU A 339 12.90 8.59 -3.10
N ILE A 340 11.97 7.63 -2.98
CA ILE A 340 11.30 7.37 -1.71
C ILE A 340 12.28 6.83 -0.66
N GLY A 341 13.24 6.00 -1.06
CA GLY A 341 14.34 5.53 -0.21
C GLY A 341 15.16 6.70 0.38
N ALA A 342 15.43 7.73 -0.42
CA ALA A 342 16.11 8.93 0.04
C ALA A 342 15.31 9.74 1.08
N LEU A 343 13.98 9.72 1.02
CA LEU A 343 13.13 10.39 2.01
C LEU A 343 13.21 9.77 3.41
N LEU A 344 13.64 8.51 3.52
CA LEU A 344 13.81 7.83 4.82
C LEU A 344 14.87 8.46 5.71
N GLN A 345 15.75 9.32 5.18
CA GLN A 345 16.65 10.15 6.00
C GLN A 345 15.88 11.09 6.94
N LYS A 346 14.61 11.42 6.65
CA LYS A 346 13.79 12.25 7.53
C LYS A 346 13.41 11.45 8.78
N PRO A 347 13.60 11.97 10.00
CA PRO A 347 13.48 11.17 11.22
C PRO A 347 12.05 10.62 11.47
N ASN A 348 11.03 11.27 10.91
CA ASN A 348 9.62 10.96 11.07
C ASN A 348 8.96 10.35 9.81
N VAL A 349 9.75 9.80 8.86
CA VAL A 349 9.25 9.14 7.67
C VAL A 349 9.56 7.65 7.72
N TYR A 350 8.58 6.83 7.38
CA TYR A 350 8.61 5.37 7.30
C TYR A 350 8.08 4.92 5.95
N LEU A 351 8.35 3.68 5.57
CA LEU A 351 7.96 3.11 4.28
C LEU A 351 7.46 1.68 4.47
N ASP A 352 6.41 1.28 3.75
CA ASP A 352 5.98 -0.11 3.72
C ASP A 352 6.05 -0.74 2.32
N LEU A 353 5.83 -2.06 2.26
CA LEU A 353 5.98 -2.90 1.08
C LEU A 353 4.65 -3.31 0.45
N SER A 354 3.54 -2.77 0.94
CA SER A 354 2.19 -3.14 0.49
C SER A 354 2.01 -2.92 -1.02
N GLN A 355 1.01 -3.51 -1.62
CA GLN A 355 0.70 -3.51 -3.06
C GLN A 355 1.87 -3.89 -4.00
N GLN A 356 3.07 -3.32 -3.84
CA GLN A 356 4.25 -3.71 -4.64
C GLN A 356 4.53 -5.21 -4.56
N SER A 357 4.28 -5.81 -3.41
CA SER A 357 4.43 -7.24 -3.19
C SER A 357 3.52 -8.11 -4.06
N LEU A 358 2.43 -7.55 -4.60
CA LEU A 358 1.56 -8.18 -5.58
C LEU A 358 1.97 -7.83 -7.02
N MET A 359 2.37 -6.58 -7.27
CA MET A 359 2.67 -6.08 -8.61
C MET A 359 4.05 -6.50 -9.11
N ILE A 360 5.04 -6.55 -8.23
CA ILE A 360 6.46 -6.67 -8.56
C ILE A 360 7.00 -8.05 -8.16
N PRO A 361 7.70 -8.76 -9.06
CA PRO A 361 8.29 -10.06 -8.73
C PRO A 361 9.31 -9.95 -7.57
N PRO A 362 9.40 -10.97 -6.69
CA PRO A 362 10.28 -10.95 -5.52
C PRO A 362 11.75 -10.62 -5.82
N ARG A 363 12.27 -11.07 -6.95
CA ARG A 363 13.65 -10.78 -7.36
C ARG A 363 13.89 -9.29 -7.60
N THR A 364 12.95 -8.60 -8.24
CA THR A 364 13.04 -7.15 -8.47
C THR A 364 12.86 -6.39 -7.18
N MET A 365 11.84 -6.73 -6.40
CA MET A 365 11.56 -6.09 -5.12
C MET A 365 12.72 -6.28 -4.12
N SER A 366 13.42 -7.42 -4.15
CA SER A 366 14.55 -7.66 -3.25
C SER A 366 15.72 -6.69 -3.44
N ALA A 367 15.94 -6.18 -4.65
CA ALA A 367 17.00 -5.21 -4.92
C ALA A 367 16.68 -3.86 -4.26
N TRP A 368 15.43 -3.39 -4.34
CA TRP A 368 14.99 -2.15 -3.69
C TRP A 368 14.99 -2.29 -2.17
N LEU A 369 14.48 -3.42 -1.68
CA LEU A 369 14.46 -3.71 -0.25
C LEU A 369 15.89 -3.77 0.33
N ARG A 370 16.86 -4.33 -0.40
CA ARG A 370 18.27 -4.33 -0.01
C ARG A 370 18.79 -2.89 0.13
N GLU A 371 18.61 -2.03 -0.86
CA GLU A 371 19.03 -0.62 -0.83
C GLU A 371 18.44 0.10 0.40
N TRP A 372 17.17 -0.08 0.70
CA TRP A 372 16.53 0.55 1.84
C TRP A 372 17.05 0.01 3.18
N LEU A 373 17.33 -1.29 3.26
CA LEU A 373 17.86 -1.93 4.47
C LEU A 373 19.32 -1.56 4.74
N GLU A 374 20.12 -1.34 3.70
CA GLU A 374 21.51 -0.85 3.82
C GLU A 374 21.56 0.55 4.41
N LEU A 375 20.53 1.37 4.15
CA LEU A 375 20.52 2.79 4.54
C LEU A 375 19.70 3.05 5.82
N TYR A 376 18.46 2.54 5.89
CA TYR A 376 17.50 2.91 6.94
C TYR A 376 16.64 1.71 7.40
N PRO A 377 17.23 0.64 7.94
CA PRO A 377 16.52 -0.60 8.24
C PRO A 377 15.39 -0.44 9.27
N GLU A 378 15.47 0.55 10.17
CA GLU A 378 14.45 0.83 11.17
C GLU A 378 13.20 1.53 10.61
N LYS A 379 13.21 1.89 9.33
CA LYS A 379 12.14 2.63 8.66
C LYS A 379 11.23 1.76 7.78
N ILE A 380 11.60 0.50 7.56
CA ILE A 380 10.90 -0.39 6.63
C ILE A 380 9.88 -1.24 7.39
N LEU A 381 8.64 -1.24 6.91
CA LEU A 381 7.51 -1.94 7.51
C LEU A 381 6.99 -3.04 6.58
N TYR A 382 6.60 -4.18 7.15
CA TYR A 382 5.88 -5.22 6.42
C TYR A 382 4.42 -4.80 6.23
N ALA A 383 3.89 -4.98 4.99
CA ALA A 383 2.49 -4.75 4.70
C ALA A 383 2.05 -5.48 3.43
N THR A 384 0.79 -5.96 3.38
CA THR A 384 0.30 -6.80 2.30
C THR A 384 -0.54 -6.06 1.28
N ASP A 385 -1.28 -5.03 1.68
CA ASP A 385 -2.38 -4.46 0.91
C ASP A 385 -3.43 -5.51 0.51
N ALA A 386 -3.74 -6.40 1.45
CA ALA A 386 -4.74 -7.45 1.23
C ALA A 386 -6.11 -6.82 0.94
N TYR A 387 -6.54 -6.92 -0.31
CA TYR A 387 -7.72 -6.25 -0.87
C TYR A 387 -8.48 -7.23 -1.80
N PRO A 388 -9.81 -7.13 -1.96
CA PRO A 388 -10.58 -7.97 -2.88
C PRO A 388 -10.46 -7.47 -4.34
N TYR A 389 -9.33 -7.77 -5.00
CA TYR A 389 -8.98 -7.23 -6.34
C TYR A 389 -9.84 -7.80 -7.47
N SER A 390 -10.22 -9.07 -7.40
CA SER A 390 -10.96 -9.73 -8.48
C SER A 390 -11.70 -10.97 -7.97
N PRO A 391 -12.60 -11.56 -8.79
CA PRO A 391 -13.25 -12.83 -8.43
C PRO A 391 -12.27 -13.97 -8.13
N SER A 392 -11.08 -13.97 -8.74
CA SER A 392 -10.05 -14.98 -8.51
C SER A 392 -9.09 -14.64 -7.36
N MET A 393 -8.99 -13.37 -6.99
CA MET A 393 -8.10 -12.84 -5.95
C MET A 393 -8.90 -11.97 -4.98
N GLY A 394 -9.49 -12.59 -3.96
CA GLY A 394 -10.03 -11.91 -2.79
C GLY A 394 -8.92 -11.38 -1.86
N TRP A 395 -9.29 -10.67 -0.79
CA TRP A 395 -8.32 -10.20 0.19
C TRP A 395 -7.51 -11.34 0.83
N GLU A 396 -8.08 -12.53 0.89
CA GLU A 396 -7.47 -13.73 1.44
C GLU A 396 -6.27 -14.21 0.60
N GLU A 397 -6.49 -14.34 -0.73
CA GLU A 397 -5.44 -14.70 -1.67
C GLU A 397 -4.40 -13.59 -1.78
N ALA A 398 -4.82 -12.34 -1.78
CA ALA A 398 -3.93 -11.19 -1.80
C ALA A 398 -3.01 -11.19 -0.57
N ALA A 399 -3.56 -11.41 0.64
CA ALA A 399 -2.78 -11.56 1.87
C ALA A 399 -1.75 -12.68 1.78
N TYR A 400 -2.15 -13.85 1.25
CA TYR A 400 -1.26 -15.01 1.13
C TYR A 400 -0.12 -14.76 0.13
N ILE A 401 -0.44 -14.25 -1.05
CA ILE A 401 0.53 -14.02 -2.13
C ILE A 401 1.51 -12.91 -1.74
N ALA A 402 1.01 -11.79 -1.21
CA ALA A 402 1.82 -10.68 -0.74
C ALA A 402 2.78 -11.11 0.38
N ASN A 403 2.26 -11.81 1.39
CA ASN A 403 3.07 -12.37 2.49
C ASN A 403 4.20 -13.25 1.98
N ARG A 404 3.91 -14.19 1.05
CA ARG A 404 4.92 -15.05 0.43
C ARG A 404 5.97 -14.23 -0.31
N ASN A 405 5.54 -13.28 -1.14
CA ASN A 405 6.43 -12.49 -1.98
C ASN A 405 7.34 -11.57 -1.16
N ILE A 406 6.82 -10.94 -0.09
CA ILE A 406 7.63 -10.11 0.83
C ILE A 406 8.68 -10.96 1.53
N ARG A 407 8.30 -12.09 2.11
CA ARG A 407 9.24 -12.98 2.81
C ARG A 407 10.31 -13.52 1.86
N GLN A 408 9.95 -13.85 0.63
CA GLN A 408 10.90 -14.27 -0.41
C GLN A 408 11.85 -13.12 -0.79
N SER A 409 11.35 -11.91 -0.99
CA SER A 409 12.17 -10.73 -1.31
C SER A 409 13.14 -10.39 -0.20
N LEU A 410 12.68 -10.43 1.04
CA LEU A 410 13.51 -10.22 2.22
C LEU A 410 14.60 -11.29 2.34
N GLY A 411 14.25 -12.56 2.10
CA GLY A 411 15.20 -13.66 2.11
C GLY A 411 16.29 -13.51 1.05
N ILE A 412 15.92 -13.12 -0.18
CA ILE A 412 16.89 -12.85 -1.26
C ILE A 412 17.81 -11.68 -0.89
N ALA A 413 17.25 -10.56 -0.40
CA ALA A 413 18.01 -9.37 -0.01
C ALA A 413 19.03 -9.70 1.10
N LEU A 414 18.58 -10.31 2.19
CA LEU A 414 19.44 -10.65 3.34
C LEU A 414 20.51 -11.69 2.98
N THR A 415 20.17 -12.67 2.12
CA THR A 415 21.16 -13.66 1.63
C THR A 415 22.23 -12.97 0.79
N GLY A 416 21.86 -12.03 -0.08
CA GLY A 416 22.81 -11.23 -0.85
C GLY A 416 23.75 -10.43 0.05
N MET A 417 23.22 -9.67 1.01
CA MET A 417 24.00 -8.89 1.98
C MET A 417 24.95 -9.76 2.81
N LEU A 418 24.51 -10.99 3.17
CA LEU A 418 25.35 -11.94 3.90
C LEU A 418 26.51 -12.45 3.03
N HIS A 419 26.24 -12.83 1.77
CA HIS A 419 27.29 -13.30 0.84
C HIS A 419 28.28 -12.21 0.48
N ASP A 420 27.86 -10.96 0.43
CA ASP A 420 28.73 -9.81 0.16
C ASP A 420 29.50 -9.36 1.43
N ASN A 421 29.32 -10.05 2.56
CA ASN A 421 29.93 -9.74 3.86
C ASN A 421 29.55 -8.37 4.44
N GLU A 422 28.41 -7.83 4.06
CA GLU A 422 27.89 -6.55 4.58
C GLU A 422 27.24 -6.72 5.97
N ILE A 423 26.69 -7.90 6.22
CA ILE A 423 26.05 -8.24 7.49
C ILE A 423 26.50 -9.61 8.01
N SER A 424 26.44 -9.80 9.33
CA SER A 424 26.60 -11.11 9.96
C SER A 424 25.30 -11.92 9.93
N PRO A 425 25.33 -13.26 10.15
CA PRO A 425 24.11 -14.07 10.32
C PRO A 425 23.19 -13.55 11.43
N THR A 426 23.74 -13.07 12.55
CA THR A 426 22.98 -12.47 13.64
C THR A 426 22.27 -11.19 13.16
N ARG A 427 22.96 -10.33 12.40
CA ARG A 427 22.37 -9.11 11.87
C ARG A 427 21.28 -9.39 10.85
N ALA A 428 21.42 -10.45 10.02
CA ALA A 428 20.36 -10.87 9.11
C ALA A 428 19.06 -11.25 9.87
N ALA A 429 19.19 -11.99 10.98
CA ALA A 429 18.06 -12.33 11.84
C ALA A 429 17.40 -11.10 12.48
N GLU A 430 18.20 -10.15 12.94
CA GLU A 430 17.72 -8.88 13.48
C GLU A 430 16.95 -8.06 12.43
N LEU A 431 17.49 -7.92 11.21
CA LEU A 431 16.86 -7.20 10.12
C LEU A 431 15.54 -7.85 9.71
N ALA A 432 15.50 -9.18 9.62
CA ALA A 432 14.26 -9.91 9.37
C ALA A 432 13.19 -9.61 10.41
N HIS A 433 13.56 -9.62 11.69
CA HIS A 433 12.64 -9.31 12.79
C HIS A 433 12.21 -7.83 12.77
N MET A 434 13.11 -6.91 12.45
CA MET A 434 12.80 -5.48 12.33
C MET A 434 11.71 -5.25 11.27
N VAL A 435 11.91 -5.73 10.05
CA VAL A 435 10.97 -5.53 8.93
C VAL A 435 9.62 -6.18 9.21
N LEU A 436 9.63 -7.45 9.66
CA LEU A 436 8.40 -8.21 9.80
C LEU A 436 7.58 -7.83 11.04
N HIS A 437 8.22 -7.31 12.09
CA HIS A 437 7.53 -7.11 13.37
C HIS A 437 7.93 -5.83 14.11
N LYS A 438 9.22 -5.72 14.47
CA LYS A 438 9.67 -4.79 15.51
C LYS A 438 9.51 -3.32 15.13
N ASN A 439 9.71 -2.97 13.86
CA ASN A 439 9.58 -1.58 13.41
C ASN A 439 8.15 -1.09 13.58
N ALA A 440 7.14 -1.92 13.21
CA ALA A 440 5.74 -1.59 13.40
C ALA A 440 5.36 -1.55 14.89
N GLU A 441 5.79 -2.55 15.70
CA GLU A 441 5.59 -2.55 17.14
C GLU A 441 6.11 -1.25 17.78
N SER A 442 7.30 -0.80 17.40
CA SER A 442 7.93 0.41 17.93
C SER A 442 7.22 1.69 17.50
N LEU A 443 6.72 1.73 16.25
CA LEU A 443 6.03 2.90 15.71
C LEU A 443 4.65 3.10 16.36
N TYR A 444 3.86 2.04 16.45
CA TYR A 444 2.46 2.11 16.93
C TYR A 444 2.31 1.90 18.42
N LYS A 445 3.32 1.34 19.11
CA LYS A 445 3.35 1.14 20.58
C LYS A 445 2.18 0.31 21.10
N PHE A 446 1.87 -0.83 20.42
CA PHE A 446 0.88 -1.78 20.95
C PHE A 446 1.46 -2.83 21.87
#